data_5a065b43cda9a2a7b2938d25792878f2
#
_entry.id   5a065b43cda9a2a7b2938d25792878f2
#
_cell.length_a   1.000
_cell.length_b   1.000
_cell.length_c   1.000
_cell.angle_alpha   90.00
_cell.angle_beta   90.00
_cell.angle_gamma   90.00
#
_symmetry.space_group_name_H-M   'P 1'
#
loop_
_entity.id
_entity.type
_entity.pdbx_description
1 polymer ?
#
loop_
_entity_poly.entity_id
_entity_poly.type
_entity_poly.pdbx_seq_one_letter_code
_entity_poly.pdbx_strand_id
1 'polypeptide(L)'
;MTVSAKAQNAMPHQATETLPLVQQVCAACHGLDGNSSRPDVPSLAGQVEAYLEGQLHAFAAQGEQRPNGVMGAIAVNLSAAEMKRAAVYYSRQTLSPSTVVDASRQRHARGERLFDTGLPEKGLASCASCHGTRGEGLPDLFPRLAGQHAPYIAEQLRHFRDGSRTSDPQAVMREVAAHLADREIDAVSKYVALLH
;
A
#
# COMPACT_ATOMS: atom_id res chain seq x y z
N MET A 1 -33.95 45.85 1.51
CA MET A 1 -33.39 45.01 0.43
C MET A 1 -31.97 44.59 0.90
N THR A 2 -31.88 43.39 1.45
CA THR A 2 -30.62 42.85 2.00
C THR A 2 -30.02 41.91 0.99
N VAL A 3 -28.87 42.28 0.45
CA VAL A 3 -28.10 41.46 -0.51
C VAL A 3 -27.33 40.42 0.29
N SER A 4 -27.74 39.15 0.12
CA SER A 4 -27.05 37.98 0.70
C SER A 4 -25.74 37.76 -0.05
N ALA A 5 -24.61 37.93 0.62
CA ALA A 5 -23.32 37.59 0.08
C ALA A 5 -23.16 36.04 0.06
N LYS A 6 -23.07 35.47 -1.15
CA LYS A 6 -22.68 34.08 -1.35
C LYS A 6 -21.26 33.88 -0.81
N ALA A 7 -21.11 33.03 0.21
CA ALA A 7 -19.83 32.54 0.64
C ALA A 7 -19.20 31.74 -0.52
N GLN A 8 -18.18 32.27 -1.14
CA GLN A 8 -17.31 31.55 -2.06
C GLN A 8 -16.49 30.56 -1.20
N ASN A 9 -16.77 29.30 -1.40
CA ASN A 9 -15.99 28.20 -0.81
C ASN A 9 -14.59 28.23 -1.44
N ALA A 10 -13.67 28.96 -0.81
CA ALA A 10 -12.26 28.93 -1.16
C ALA A 10 -11.74 27.51 -0.87
N MET A 11 -11.34 26.80 -1.91
CA MET A 11 -10.59 25.54 -1.76
C MET A 11 -9.42 25.78 -0.83
N PRO A 12 -9.19 24.92 0.19
CA PRO A 12 -8.08 25.15 1.11
C PRO A 12 -6.75 25.17 0.33
N HIS A 13 -5.90 26.12 0.65
CA HIS A 13 -4.59 26.40 0.00
C HIS A 13 -3.74 25.12 -0.23
N GLN A 14 -3.87 24.13 0.64
CA GLN A 14 -3.21 22.84 0.54
C GLN A 14 -3.62 22.00 -0.67
N ALA A 15 -4.88 22.08 -1.13
CA ALA A 15 -5.35 21.36 -2.30
C ALA A 15 -4.73 21.89 -3.60
N THR A 16 -4.45 23.18 -3.66
CA THR A 16 -3.88 23.85 -4.83
C THR A 16 -2.42 23.45 -5.08
N GLU A 17 -1.67 23.11 -4.03
CA GLU A 17 -0.26 22.70 -4.13
C GLU A 17 -0.08 21.19 -4.28
N THR A 18 -1.04 20.39 -3.79
CA THR A 18 -0.95 18.91 -3.80
C THR A 18 -1.13 18.32 -5.19
N LEU A 19 -2.08 18.83 -5.96
CA LEU A 19 -2.38 18.29 -7.27
C LEU A 19 -1.20 18.43 -8.26
N PRO A 20 -0.49 19.57 -8.36
CA PRO A 20 0.71 19.69 -9.16
C PRO A 20 1.81 18.69 -8.75
N LEU A 21 2.06 18.52 -7.47
CA LEU A 21 3.03 17.54 -6.97
C LEU A 21 2.68 16.13 -7.45
N VAL A 22 1.42 15.72 -7.23
CA VAL A 22 0.96 14.39 -7.61
C VAL A 22 1.07 14.18 -9.13
N GLN A 23 0.63 15.15 -9.93
CA GLN A 23 0.66 15.07 -11.39
C GLN A 23 2.08 14.96 -11.95
N GLN A 24 3.02 15.73 -11.41
CA GLN A 24 4.38 15.83 -11.94
C GLN A 24 5.31 14.72 -11.45
N VAL A 25 5.07 14.21 -10.24
CA VAL A 25 6.01 13.29 -9.56
C VAL A 25 5.45 11.86 -9.47
N CYS A 26 4.20 11.71 -9.05
CA CYS A 26 3.68 10.41 -8.62
C CYS A 26 2.85 9.70 -9.71
N ALA A 27 2.03 10.48 -10.45
CA ALA A 27 0.96 9.94 -11.29
C ALA A 27 1.45 9.12 -12.48
N ALA A 28 2.66 9.38 -12.99
CA ALA A 28 3.23 8.64 -14.12
C ALA A 28 3.34 7.12 -13.85
N CYS A 29 3.53 6.75 -12.59
CA CYS A 29 3.69 5.35 -12.18
C CYS A 29 2.47 4.83 -11.40
N HIS A 30 1.95 5.63 -10.46
CA HIS A 30 0.90 5.22 -9.54
C HIS A 30 -0.52 5.56 -10.00
N GLY A 31 -0.66 6.29 -11.11
CA GLY A 31 -1.94 6.87 -11.54
C GLY A 31 -2.28 8.15 -10.76
N LEU A 32 -3.06 9.04 -11.39
CA LEU A 32 -3.52 10.26 -10.74
C LEU A 32 -4.48 9.92 -9.58
N ASP A 33 -5.32 8.92 -9.79
CA ASP A 33 -6.26 8.40 -8.82
C ASP A 33 -5.65 7.35 -7.85
N GLY A 34 -4.35 7.06 -8.00
CA GLY A 34 -3.66 6.08 -7.18
C GLY A 34 -3.92 4.61 -7.56
N ASN A 35 -4.60 4.36 -8.68
CA ASN A 35 -4.82 3.02 -9.20
C ASN A 35 -3.77 2.72 -10.27
N SER A 36 -2.68 2.08 -9.88
CA SER A 36 -1.62 1.73 -10.81
C SER A 36 -2.06 0.67 -11.82
N SER A 37 -1.76 0.87 -13.09
CA SER A 37 -1.96 -0.13 -14.14
C SER A 37 -0.77 -1.11 -14.25
N ARG A 38 0.31 -0.85 -13.53
CA ARG A 38 1.54 -1.65 -13.58
C ARG A 38 1.57 -2.64 -12.42
N PRO A 39 1.74 -3.94 -12.68
CA PRO A 39 1.70 -4.97 -11.64
C PRO A 39 2.89 -4.92 -10.66
N ASP A 40 4.00 -4.27 -11.05
CA ASP A 40 5.21 -4.05 -10.26
C ASP A 40 5.17 -2.74 -9.45
N VAL A 41 4.20 -1.88 -9.72
CA VAL A 41 4.02 -0.58 -9.04
C VAL A 41 2.77 -0.64 -8.19
N PRO A 42 2.84 -0.34 -6.88
CA PRO A 42 1.68 -0.46 -6.02
C PRO A 42 0.57 0.55 -6.32
N SER A 43 -0.67 0.12 -6.18
CA SER A 43 -1.80 1.03 -6.02
C SER A 43 -1.72 1.74 -4.66
N LEU A 44 -1.97 3.04 -4.66
CA LEU A 44 -1.92 3.91 -3.48
C LEU A 44 -3.32 4.33 -3.02
N ALA A 45 -4.33 4.19 -3.88
CA ALA A 45 -5.72 4.56 -3.62
C ALA A 45 -6.27 3.86 -2.38
N GLY A 46 -6.82 4.65 -1.44
CA GLY A 46 -7.43 4.14 -0.21
C GLY A 46 -6.46 3.45 0.74
N GLN A 47 -5.16 3.66 0.58
CA GLN A 47 -4.15 3.15 1.51
C GLN A 47 -4.13 4.00 2.79
N VAL A 48 -3.74 3.41 3.90
CA VAL A 48 -3.61 4.08 5.20
C VAL A 48 -2.62 5.24 5.10
N GLU A 49 -3.07 6.45 5.48
CA GLU A 49 -2.30 7.70 5.36
C GLU A 49 -0.94 7.61 6.07
N ALA A 50 -0.94 7.21 7.34
CA ALA A 50 0.28 7.09 8.13
C ALA A 50 1.28 6.07 7.53
N TYR A 51 0.76 5.00 6.93
CA TYR A 51 1.60 4.04 6.22
C TYR A 51 2.24 4.64 4.97
N LEU A 52 1.48 5.37 4.15
CA LEU A 52 2.03 6.04 2.95
C LEU A 52 3.12 7.04 3.32
N GLU A 53 2.87 7.89 4.29
CA GLU A 53 3.84 8.87 4.80
C GLU A 53 5.09 8.17 5.35
N GLY A 54 4.92 7.16 6.19
CA GLY A 54 6.01 6.38 6.75
C GLY A 54 6.86 5.67 5.69
N GLN A 55 6.24 5.16 4.60
CA GLN A 55 6.98 4.57 3.50
C GLN A 55 7.80 5.60 2.73
N LEU A 56 7.28 6.82 2.49
CA LEU A 56 8.04 7.89 1.85
C LEU A 56 9.26 8.29 2.69
N HIS A 57 9.09 8.43 4.00
CA HIS A 57 10.22 8.68 4.92
C HIS A 57 11.24 7.53 4.91
N ALA A 58 10.78 6.28 4.90
CA ALA A 58 11.66 5.13 4.84
C ALA A 58 12.44 5.05 3.51
N PHE A 59 11.81 5.40 2.40
CA PHE A 59 12.49 5.51 1.11
C PHE A 59 13.53 6.62 1.11
N ALA A 60 13.22 7.80 1.66
CA ALA A 60 14.16 8.90 1.74
C ALA A 60 15.38 8.57 2.62
N ALA A 61 15.16 7.84 3.73
CA ALA A 61 16.22 7.45 4.66
C ALA A 61 17.17 6.37 4.07
N GLN A 62 16.65 5.46 3.25
CA GLN A 62 17.40 4.35 2.67
C GLN A 62 17.94 4.65 1.27
N GLY A 63 17.40 5.66 0.60
CA GLY A 63 17.81 6.05 -0.75
C GLY A 63 17.75 4.89 -1.75
N GLU A 64 18.81 4.74 -2.55
CA GLU A 64 18.92 3.69 -3.56
C GLU A 64 19.24 2.31 -2.98
N GLN A 65 19.57 2.21 -1.70
CA GLN A 65 19.92 0.93 -1.05
C GLN A 65 18.70 0.02 -0.87
N ARG A 66 17.51 0.56 -0.96
CA ARG A 66 16.28 -0.23 -0.93
C ARG A 66 16.05 -0.91 -2.28
N PRO A 67 15.62 -2.18 -2.32
CA PRO A 67 15.26 -2.84 -3.57
C PRO A 67 14.33 -1.96 -4.39
N ASN A 68 14.59 -1.82 -5.70
CA ASN A 68 13.91 -0.91 -6.57
C ASN A 68 14.10 0.58 -6.19
N GLY A 69 15.35 1.08 -6.29
CA GLY A 69 15.80 2.42 -5.87
C GLY A 69 15.05 3.63 -6.45
N VAL A 70 14.09 3.42 -7.38
CA VAL A 70 13.30 4.50 -8.00
C VAL A 70 12.61 5.36 -6.96
N MET A 71 11.92 4.73 -5.99
CA MET A 71 11.22 5.49 -4.95
C MET A 71 12.18 6.18 -3.99
N GLY A 72 13.36 5.63 -3.75
CA GLY A 72 14.42 6.26 -2.98
C GLY A 72 14.88 7.56 -3.63
N ALA A 73 15.21 7.51 -4.94
CA ALA A 73 15.63 8.66 -5.71
C ALA A 73 14.55 9.78 -5.78
N ILE A 74 13.27 9.41 -5.75
CA ILE A 74 12.16 10.37 -5.70
C ILE A 74 12.03 10.96 -4.29
N ALA A 75 11.97 10.11 -3.27
CA ALA A 75 11.62 10.49 -1.92
C ALA A 75 12.67 11.42 -1.27
N VAL A 76 13.96 11.26 -1.57
CA VAL A 76 15.03 12.14 -1.06
C VAL A 76 14.84 13.61 -1.49
N ASN A 77 14.09 13.86 -2.56
CA ASN A 77 13.82 15.22 -3.07
C ASN A 77 12.50 15.80 -2.55
N LEU A 78 11.75 15.08 -1.74
CA LEU A 78 10.48 15.53 -1.16
C LEU A 78 10.69 16.07 0.24
N SER A 79 10.12 17.24 0.52
CA SER A 79 9.99 17.75 1.89
C SER A 79 8.98 16.90 2.67
N ALA A 80 9.08 16.90 4.01
CA ALA A 80 8.11 16.21 4.88
C ALA A 80 6.67 16.70 4.63
N ALA A 81 6.47 17.99 4.33
CA ALA A 81 5.17 18.54 4.00
C ALA A 81 4.61 17.98 2.68
N GLU A 82 5.45 17.75 1.67
CA GLU A 82 5.05 17.13 0.40
C GLU A 82 4.74 15.66 0.58
N MET A 83 5.54 14.92 1.35
CA MET A 83 5.26 13.52 1.69
C MET A 83 3.89 13.39 2.38
N LYS A 84 3.62 14.25 3.37
CA LYS A 84 2.33 14.30 4.06
C LYS A 84 1.18 14.59 3.10
N ARG A 85 1.31 15.61 2.24
CA ARG A 85 0.26 15.96 1.27
C ARG A 85 -0.01 14.83 0.28
N ALA A 86 1.02 14.16 -0.23
CA ALA A 86 0.86 13.02 -1.12
C ALA A 86 0.15 11.85 -0.42
N ALA A 87 0.51 11.56 0.83
CA ALA A 87 -0.13 10.52 1.64
C ALA A 87 -1.62 10.82 1.87
N VAL A 88 -1.96 12.05 2.28
CA VAL A 88 -3.35 12.51 2.44
C VAL A 88 -4.14 12.42 1.13
N TYR A 89 -3.52 12.82 0.01
CA TYR A 89 -4.18 12.77 -1.29
C TYR A 89 -4.58 11.34 -1.68
N TYR A 90 -3.61 10.41 -1.67
CA TYR A 90 -3.85 9.04 -2.11
C TYR A 90 -4.71 8.23 -1.13
N SER A 91 -4.62 8.49 0.17
CA SER A 91 -5.45 7.80 1.18
C SER A 91 -6.96 8.06 0.96
N ARG A 92 -7.30 9.19 0.35
CA ARG A 92 -8.70 9.60 0.07
C ARG A 92 -9.21 9.15 -1.30
N GLN A 93 -8.36 8.57 -2.12
CA GLN A 93 -8.78 8.05 -3.43
C GLN A 93 -9.51 6.71 -3.25
N THR A 94 -10.40 6.41 -4.19
CA THR A 94 -11.11 5.14 -4.19
C THR A 94 -10.29 4.09 -4.95
N LEU A 95 -10.02 2.97 -4.30
CA LEU A 95 -9.42 1.84 -4.98
C LEU A 95 -10.41 1.26 -5.98
N SER A 96 -9.98 1.15 -7.23
CA SER A 96 -10.76 0.48 -8.28
C SER A 96 -10.82 -1.03 -7.99
N PRO A 97 -11.99 -1.67 -8.19
CA PRO A 97 -12.08 -3.12 -8.08
C PRO A 97 -11.08 -3.79 -9.00
N SER A 98 -10.47 -4.88 -8.53
CA SER A 98 -9.62 -5.72 -9.38
C SER A 98 -10.40 -6.21 -10.60
N THR A 99 -9.86 -6.00 -11.79
CA THR A 99 -10.43 -6.54 -13.04
C THR A 99 -10.13 -8.03 -13.21
N VAL A 100 -9.34 -8.62 -12.30
CA VAL A 100 -9.04 -10.05 -12.32
C VAL A 100 -10.23 -10.82 -11.79
N VAL A 101 -11.14 -11.17 -12.69
CA VAL A 101 -12.23 -12.11 -12.39
C VAL A 101 -11.68 -13.53 -12.52
N ASP A 102 -10.97 -14.01 -11.50
CA ASP A 102 -10.68 -15.44 -11.40
C ASP A 102 -11.78 -16.11 -10.57
N ALA A 103 -12.75 -16.66 -11.27
CA ALA A 103 -13.94 -17.31 -10.70
C ALA A 103 -13.65 -18.63 -9.95
N SER A 104 -12.41 -19.11 -9.88
CA SER A 104 -12.14 -20.37 -9.21
C SER A 104 -11.65 -20.17 -7.78
N ARG A 105 -12.58 -20.14 -6.85
CA ARG A 105 -12.33 -20.18 -5.39
C ARG A 105 -11.32 -21.28 -4.99
N GLN A 106 -11.37 -22.43 -5.65
CA GLN A 106 -10.46 -23.53 -5.38
C GLN A 106 -8.98 -23.21 -5.63
N ARG A 107 -8.67 -22.38 -6.62
CA ARG A 107 -7.29 -21.95 -6.90
C ARG A 107 -6.73 -21.02 -5.81
N HIS A 108 -7.60 -20.34 -5.09
CA HIS A 108 -7.21 -19.38 -4.06
C HIS A 108 -7.38 -19.90 -2.62
N ALA A 109 -7.97 -21.11 -2.44
CA ALA A 109 -8.26 -21.68 -1.13
C ALA A 109 -7.04 -21.79 -0.19
N ARG A 110 -5.85 -21.96 -0.76
CA ARG A 110 -4.61 -21.95 0.03
C ARG A 110 -4.28 -20.55 0.55
N GLY A 111 -4.39 -19.53 -0.31
CA GLY A 111 -4.15 -18.14 0.04
C GLY A 111 -5.17 -17.64 1.04
N GLU A 112 -6.45 -17.97 0.82
CA GLU A 112 -7.56 -17.67 1.74
C GLU A 112 -7.28 -18.25 3.13
N ARG A 113 -6.98 -19.56 3.22
CA ARG A 113 -6.67 -20.20 4.49
C ARG A 113 -5.48 -19.56 5.20
N LEU A 114 -4.40 -19.28 4.46
CA LEU A 114 -3.22 -18.62 5.03
C LEU A 114 -3.57 -17.21 5.53
N PHE A 115 -4.35 -16.46 4.78
CA PHE A 115 -4.77 -15.12 5.17
C PHE A 115 -5.64 -15.15 6.43
N ASP A 116 -6.63 -16.04 6.48
CA ASP A 116 -7.64 -16.09 7.55
C ASP A 116 -7.17 -16.80 8.82
N THR A 117 -6.32 -17.82 8.69
CA THR A 117 -5.93 -18.68 9.82
C THR A 117 -4.42 -18.72 10.11
N GLY A 118 -3.59 -18.22 9.21
CA GLY A 118 -2.13 -18.33 9.33
C GLY A 118 -1.60 -19.75 9.13
N LEU A 119 -0.49 -20.05 9.80
CA LEU A 119 0.14 -21.38 9.84
C LEU A 119 0.43 -21.73 11.31
N PRO A 120 -0.57 -22.20 12.08
CA PRO A 120 -0.42 -22.48 13.50
C PRO A 120 0.73 -23.47 13.80
N GLU A 121 0.97 -24.43 12.91
CA GLU A 121 2.07 -25.39 13.01
C GLU A 121 3.47 -24.75 12.92
N LYS A 122 3.54 -23.52 12.40
CA LYS A 122 4.77 -22.70 12.35
C LYS A 122 4.74 -21.53 13.33
N GLY A 123 3.70 -21.42 14.17
CA GLY A 123 3.52 -20.28 15.06
C GLY A 123 3.16 -18.98 14.35
N LEU A 124 2.75 -19.03 13.07
CA LEU A 124 2.40 -17.85 12.27
C LEU A 124 0.91 -17.50 12.46
N ALA A 125 0.65 -16.31 12.99
CA ALA A 125 -0.70 -15.75 13.10
C ALA A 125 -1.32 -15.46 11.70
N SER A 126 -2.64 -15.32 11.65
CA SER A 126 -3.34 -14.95 10.42
C SER A 126 -2.99 -13.53 9.97
N CYS A 127 -2.92 -13.30 8.66
CA CYS A 127 -2.72 -11.96 8.09
C CYS A 127 -3.90 -11.04 8.46
N ALA A 128 -5.12 -11.61 8.48
CA ALA A 128 -6.35 -10.93 8.83
C ALA A 128 -6.34 -10.32 10.24
N SER A 129 -5.61 -10.93 11.20
CA SER A 129 -5.53 -10.42 12.57
C SER A 129 -4.92 -9.03 12.70
N CYS A 130 -4.05 -8.66 11.76
CA CYS A 130 -3.41 -7.35 11.72
C CYS A 130 -3.92 -6.49 10.55
N HIS A 131 -4.14 -7.07 9.39
CA HIS A 131 -4.51 -6.31 8.18
C HIS A 131 -6.03 -6.18 7.96
N GLY A 132 -6.84 -6.68 8.90
CA GLY A 132 -8.31 -6.68 8.79
C GLY A 132 -8.84 -7.91 8.04
N THR A 133 -10.06 -8.32 8.36
CA THR A 133 -10.67 -9.57 7.84
C THR A 133 -10.91 -9.56 6.33
N ARG A 134 -10.96 -8.37 5.74
CA ARG A 134 -11.04 -8.17 4.28
C ARG A 134 -9.75 -7.57 3.72
N GLY A 135 -8.68 -7.49 4.50
CA GLY A 135 -7.43 -6.85 4.10
C GLY A 135 -7.54 -5.33 3.95
N GLU A 136 -8.53 -4.71 4.59
CA GLU A 136 -8.80 -3.28 4.55
C GLU A 136 -7.73 -2.42 5.24
N GLY A 137 -6.87 -3.04 6.04
CA GLY A 137 -5.92 -2.36 6.90
C GLY A 137 -6.54 -1.87 8.20
N LEU A 138 -5.70 -1.44 9.12
CA LEU A 138 -6.10 -0.78 10.36
C LEU A 138 -5.44 0.60 10.41
N PRO A 139 -6.19 1.68 10.63
CA PRO A 139 -5.65 3.03 10.69
C PRO A 139 -4.45 3.12 11.64
N ASP A 140 -3.44 3.89 11.21
CA ASP A 140 -2.20 4.21 11.91
C ASP A 140 -1.25 3.03 12.20
N LEU A 141 -1.66 1.79 11.95
CA LEU A 141 -0.87 0.62 12.31
C LEU A 141 -0.53 -0.28 11.10
N PHE A 142 -1.55 -0.78 10.41
CA PHE A 142 -1.35 -1.82 9.40
C PHE A 142 -1.90 -1.40 8.04
N PRO A 143 -1.13 -1.58 6.96
CA PRO A 143 -1.55 -1.17 5.63
C PRO A 143 -2.70 -2.04 5.09
N ARG A 144 -3.49 -1.42 4.20
CA ARG A 144 -4.43 -2.12 3.33
C ARG A 144 -3.68 -3.07 2.39
N LEU A 145 -4.14 -4.30 2.28
CA LEU A 145 -3.67 -5.32 1.34
C LEU A 145 -4.68 -5.58 0.23
N ALA A 146 -5.98 -5.42 0.53
CA ALA A 146 -7.06 -5.69 -0.41
C ALA A 146 -6.88 -4.94 -1.74
N GLY A 147 -7.00 -5.68 -2.84
CA GLY A 147 -6.89 -5.14 -4.19
C GLY A 147 -5.49 -4.71 -4.64
N GLN A 148 -4.46 -4.96 -3.83
CA GLN A 148 -3.08 -4.67 -4.22
C GLN A 148 -2.57 -5.71 -5.22
N HIS A 149 -1.70 -5.32 -6.12
CA HIS A 149 -1.14 -6.20 -7.14
C HIS A 149 -0.42 -7.41 -6.54
N ALA A 150 -0.80 -8.62 -6.97
CA ALA A 150 -0.20 -9.86 -6.47
C ALA A 150 1.32 -9.93 -6.67
N PRO A 151 1.89 -9.54 -7.84
CA PRO A 151 3.34 -9.50 -8.01
C PRO A 151 4.04 -8.57 -7.02
N TYR A 152 3.46 -7.37 -6.78
CA TYR A 152 4.01 -6.42 -5.82
C TYR A 152 3.99 -6.98 -4.39
N ILE A 153 2.87 -7.55 -3.92
CA ILE A 153 2.79 -8.17 -2.60
C ILE A 153 3.81 -9.30 -2.45
N ALA A 154 3.92 -10.17 -3.46
CA ALA A 154 4.87 -11.28 -3.44
C ALA A 154 6.32 -10.79 -3.31
N GLU A 155 6.68 -9.77 -4.07
CA GLU A 155 8.00 -9.15 -4.01
C GLU A 155 8.27 -8.54 -2.63
N GLN A 156 7.31 -7.79 -2.08
CA GLN A 156 7.47 -7.18 -0.77
C GLN A 156 7.62 -8.21 0.36
N LEU A 157 6.90 -9.33 0.31
CA LEU A 157 7.07 -10.43 1.27
C LEU A 157 8.45 -11.08 1.16
N ARG A 158 8.98 -11.25 -0.07
CA ARG A 158 10.34 -11.75 -0.27
C ARG A 158 11.39 -10.77 0.28
N HIS A 159 11.23 -9.47 0.03
CA HIS A 159 12.13 -8.44 0.56
C HIS A 159 12.10 -8.34 2.09
N PHE A 160 10.97 -8.58 2.73
CA PHE A 160 10.92 -8.70 4.18
C PHE A 160 11.65 -9.98 4.65
N ARG A 161 11.42 -11.10 3.96
CA ARG A 161 12.03 -12.40 4.31
C ARG A 161 13.55 -12.40 4.20
N ASP A 162 14.09 -11.77 3.17
CA ASP A 162 15.55 -11.68 2.93
C ASP A 162 16.21 -10.49 3.65
N GLY A 163 15.41 -9.64 4.32
CA GLY A 163 15.88 -8.48 5.06
C GLY A 163 16.28 -7.27 4.22
N SER A 164 16.07 -7.30 2.91
CA SER A 164 16.32 -6.14 2.03
C SER A 164 15.29 -5.03 2.21
N ARG A 165 14.09 -5.33 2.77
CA ARG A 165 13.11 -4.37 3.24
C ARG A 165 13.05 -4.38 4.77
N THR A 166 13.36 -3.23 5.40
CA THR A 166 13.42 -3.07 6.86
C THR A 166 12.51 -1.94 7.37
N SER A 167 11.54 -1.49 6.55
CA SER A 167 10.63 -0.39 6.90
C SER A 167 9.45 -0.81 7.77
N ASP A 168 9.51 -1.98 8.37
CA ASP A 168 8.50 -2.52 9.26
C ASP A 168 8.85 -2.22 10.74
N PRO A 169 7.97 -1.54 11.49
CA PRO A 169 8.21 -1.29 12.90
C PRO A 169 8.42 -2.60 13.66
N GLN A 170 9.42 -2.64 14.55
CA GLN A 170 9.75 -3.79 15.40
C GLN A 170 10.00 -5.10 14.63
N ALA A 171 10.34 -5.04 13.35
CA ALA A 171 10.60 -6.19 12.49
C ALA A 171 9.42 -7.16 12.32
N VAL A 172 8.18 -6.71 12.55
CA VAL A 172 6.98 -7.58 12.55
C VAL A 172 6.81 -8.31 11.23
N MET A 173 6.90 -7.61 10.08
CA MET A 173 6.72 -8.25 8.79
C MET A 173 7.92 -9.11 8.39
N ARG A 174 9.12 -8.81 8.84
CA ARG A 174 10.31 -9.66 8.65
C ARG A 174 10.13 -10.99 9.37
N GLU A 175 9.65 -10.95 10.61
CA GLU A 175 9.35 -12.16 11.39
C GLU A 175 8.25 -12.99 10.72
N VAL A 176 7.14 -12.36 10.32
CA VAL A 176 6.06 -13.02 9.57
C VAL A 176 6.60 -13.68 8.29
N ALA A 177 7.34 -12.94 7.49
CA ALA A 177 7.82 -13.41 6.19
C ALA A 177 8.86 -14.54 6.29
N ALA A 178 9.64 -14.58 7.37
CA ALA A 178 10.62 -15.65 7.63
C ALA A 178 9.97 -17.05 7.70
N HIS A 179 8.69 -17.13 8.08
CA HIS A 179 7.94 -18.38 8.15
C HIS A 179 7.31 -18.82 6.83
N LEU A 180 7.35 -17.96 5.78
CA LEU A 180 6.68 -18.20 4.50
C LEU A 180 7.63 -18.81 3.46
N ALA A 181 7.26 -19.95 2.89
CA ALA A 181 7.87 -20.47 1.68
C ALA A 181 7.31 -19.75 0.43
N ASP A 182 8.01 -19.81 -0.72
CA ASP A 182 7.57 -19.14 -1.95
C ASP A 182 6.16 -19.50 -2.38
N ARG A 183 5.77 -20.77 -2.24
CA ARG A 183 4.41 -21.24 -2.55
C ARG A 183 3.34 -20.59 -1.65
N GLU A 184 3.67 -20.20 -0.44
CA GLU A 184 2.78 -19.52 0.51
C GLU A 184 2.70 -18.04 0.18
N ILE A 185 3.84 -17.42 -0.13
CA ILE A 185 3.90 -16.03 -0.61
C ILE A 185 3.06 -15.88 -1.86
N ASP A 186 3.25 -16.73 -2.87
CA ASP A 186 2.51 -16.66 -4.13
C ASP A 186 0.99 -16.88 -3.93
N ALA A 187 0.62 -17.81 -3.04
CA ALA A 187 -0.78 -18.11 -2.77
C ALA A 187 -1.50 -16.93 -2.08
N VAL A 188 -0.90 -16.38 -1.01
CA VAL A 188 -1.53 -15.28 -0.28
C VAL A 188 -1.55 -13.99 -1.10
N SER A 189 -0.51 -13.71 -1.87
CA SER A 189 -0.45 -12.54 -2.74
C SER A 189 -1.56 -12.54 -3.80
N LYS A 190 -1.83 -13.70 -4.41
CA LYS A 190 -2.94 -13.85 -5.35
C LYS A 190 -4.30 -13.69 -4.68
N TYR A 191 -4.45 -14.19 -3.45
CA TYR A 191 -5.70 -14.07 -2.72
C TYR A 191 -6.01 -12.61 -2.33
N VAL A 192 -5.05 -11.89 -1.73
CA VAL A 192 -5.30 -10.51 -1.30
C VAL A 192 -5.55 -9.56 -2.47
N ALA A 193 -5.04 -9.86 -3.66
CA ALA A 193 -5.33 -9.08 -4.87
C ALA A 193 -6.80 -9.17 -5.31
N LEU A 194 -7.55 -10.16 -4.83
CA LEU A 194 -8.98 -10.35 -5.12
C LEU A 194 -9.90 -9.75 -4.05
N LEU A 195 -9.35 -9.40 -2.88
CA LEU A 195 -10.12 -8.76 -1.81
C LEU A 195 -10.48 -7.31 -2.18
N HIS A 196 -11.66 -6.83 -1.72
CA HIS A 196 -12.16 -5.44 -1.96
C HIS A 196 -13.19 -5.01 -0.90
#